data_fdd5230221ad9960531f75c023362421
#
_entry.id   fdd5230221ad9960531f75c023362421
#
_cell.length_a   1.000
_cell.length_b   1.000
_cell.length_c   1.000
_cell.angle_alpha   90.00
_cell.angle_beta   90.00
_cell.angle_gamma   90.00
#
_symmetry.space_group_name_H-M   'P 1'
#
loop_
_entity.id
_entity.type
_entity.pdbx_description
1 polymer ?
#
loop_
_entity_poly.entity_id
_entity_poly.type
_entity_poly.pdbx_seq_one_letter_code
_entity_poly.pdbx_strand_id
1 'polypeptide(L)'
;MEFRRFEKAPLQAAVSAPGALGGLPELYRQTAALLALGGGEETGLLRYGGAAAGNGPLFDYRAIQNAPDYEQLLLELYTGLAKMQLRGYGSDRQQALWTLAWKLLAADAPLPELTLCGVARALAQRLALPHEPRNDRAALQMRQIYEAVYDHLADPALNLLKLARDCLFVSEDHLSRMFSRRTGTRLTHFIESRRVEVARRLIDCDPNVTNARLAELVGYPPDGRYFSRVFRKQFGMTPGEYREKIRNQPADRQ
;
A
#
# COMPACT_ATOMS: atom_id res chain seq x y z
N MET A 1 38.38 8.08 6.74
CA MET A 1 37.36 8.23 7.79
C MET A 1 36.89 6.84 8.16
N GLU A 2 37.25 6.38 9.35
CA GLU A 2 36.92 5.03 9.80
C GLU A 2 35.46 4.97 10.23
N PHE A 3 34.65 4.23 9.49
CA PHE A 3 33.35 3.75 9.95
C PHE A 3 33.57 2.52 10.83
N ARG A 4 34.02 2.70 12.04
CA ARG A 4 34.07 1.65 13.03
C ARG A 4 32.82 1.66 13.91
N ARG A 5 32.16 0.51 13.95
CA ARG A 5 31.14 0.06 14.88
C ARG A 5 29.70 0.45 14.59
N PHE A 6 29.19 -0.15 13.53
CA PHE A 6 27.81 -0.64 13.57
C PHE A 6 27.85 -2.14 13.30
N GLU A 7 28.16 -2.90 14.30
CA GLU A 7 28.52 -4.33 14.18
C GLU A 7 27.37 -5.25 13.80
N LYS A 8 26.15 -4.77 13.50
CA LYS A 8 25.01 -5.65 13.14
C LYS A 8 24.05 -5.09 12.10
N ALA A 9 24.33 -4.00 11.42
CA ALA A 9 23.53 -3.56 10.29
C ALA A 9 24.18 -4.05 8.99
N PRO A 10 23.45 -4.61 8.03
CA PRO A 10 24.03 -4.94 6.72
C PRO A 10 24.40 -3.64 6.02
N LEU A 11 25.69 -3.32 6.05
CA LEU A 11 26.33 -2.17 5.39
C LEU A 11 26.17 -2.18 3.85
N GLN A 12 25.50 -3.15 3.29
CA GLN A 12 25.30 -3.29 1.84
C GLN A 12 24.53 -2.12 1.22
N ALA A 13 23.70 -1.43 1.97
CA ALA A 13 22.95 -0.28 1.46
C ALA A 13 23.80 1.00 1.34
N ALA A 14 24.88 1.12 2.10
CA ALA A 14 25.72 2.32 2.14
C ALA A 14 26.79 2.37 1.01
N VAL A 15 27.04 1.26 0.35
CA VAL A 15 28.19 1.09 -0.57
C VAL A 15 27.80 1.23 -2.04
N SER A 16 26.51 1.24 -2.38
CA SER A 16 26.08 1.02 -3.76
C SER A 16 25.97 2.26 -4.66
N ALA A 17 26.20 3.47 -4.18
CA ALA A 17 26.14 4.65 -5.04
C ALA A 17 27.38 5.54 -4.89
N PRO A 18 28.32 5.56 -5.84
CA PRO A 18 29.30 6.61 -5.93
C PRO A 18 28.59 7.88 -6.39
N GLY A 19 28.21 8.74 -5.45
CA GLY A 19 27.59 10.03 -5.73
C GLY A 19 28.50 11.17 -5.28
N ALA A 20 28.41 12.33 -5.94
CA ALA A 20 29.06 13.55 -5.51
C ALA A 20 28.60 13.92 -4.08
N LEU A 21 29.45 14.62 -3.32
CA LEU A 21 29.20 15.04 -1.93
C LEU A 21 27.84 15.74 -1.70
N GLY A 22 27.25 16.35 -2.73
CA GLY A 22 25.90 16.91 -2.69
C GLY A 22 24.76 15.89 -2.56
N GLY A 23 25.01 14.61 -2.81
CA GLY A 23 24.03 13.54 -2.66
C GLY A 23 23.97 12.88 -1.28
N LEU A 24 24.81 13.27 -0.33
CA LEU A 24 24.85 12.70 1.02
C LEU A 24 23.53 12.74 1.79
N PRO A 25 22.75 13.83 1.76
CA PRO A 25 21.44 13.86 2.43
C PRO A 25 20.46 12.86 1.84
N GLU A 26 20.52 12.61 0.54
CA GLU A 26 19.68 11.65 -0.15
C GLU A 26 20.10 10.21 0.17
N LEU A 27 21.39 9.91 0.15
CA LEU A 27 21.94 8.62 0.56
C LEU A 27 21.61 8.29 2.02
N TYR A 28 21.68 9.29 2.90
CA TYR A 28 21.31 9.12 4.31
C TYR A 28 19.81 8.82 4.47
N ARG A 29 18.95 9.55 3.76
CA ARG A 29 17.50 9.29 3.75
C ARG A 29 17.18 7.91 3.20
N GLN A 30 17.83 7.49 2.11
CA GLN A 30 17.70 6.17 1.52
C GLN A 30 18.11 5.05 2.48
N THR A 31 19.23 5.22 3.17
CA THR A 31 19.70 4.24 4.17
C THR A 31 18.75 4.16 5.37
N ALA A 32 18.26 5.29 5.85
CA ALA A 32 17.30 5.34 6.95
C ALA A 32 15.96 4.65 6.57
N ALA A 33 15.48 4.83 5.33
CA ALA A 33 14.29 4.15 4.84
C ALA A 33 14.49 2.65 4.66
N LEU A 34 15.64 2.23 4.18
CA LEU A 34 16.00 0.81 4.07
C LEU A 34 16.00 0.13 5.45
N LEU A 35 16.53 0.78 6.45
CA LEU A 35 16.53 0.28 7.84
C LEU A 35 15.11 0.26 8.44
N ALA A 36 14.30 1.27 8.17
CA ALA A 36 12.91 1.33 8.65
C ALA A 36 11.99 0.25 8.02
N LEU A 37 12.27 -0.14 6.77
CA LEU A 37 11.52 -1.18 6.07
C LEU A 37 12.05 -2.59 6.33
N GLY A 38 13.27 -2.69 6.82
CA GLY A 38 13.95 -3.96 7.09
C GLY A 38 13.55 -4.62 8.40
N GLY A 39 12.32 -4.53 8.89
CA GLY A 39 11.82 -5.06 10.16
C GLY A 39 12.38 -6.42 10.63
N GLY A 40 13.70 -6.51 10.74
CA GLY A 40 14.38 -7.60 11.40
C GLY A 40 14.47 -7.31 12.90
N GLU A 41 14.17 -8.28 13.72
CA GLU A 41 14.17 -8.22 15.19
C GLU A 41 15.50 -7.82 15.84
N GLU A 42 16.55 -7.55 15.06
CA GLU A 42 17.91 -7.33 15.58
C GLU A 42 18.48 -5.93 15.40
N THR A 43 17.81 -5.01 14.74
CA THR A 43 18.29 -3.64 14.64
C THR A 43 17.55 -2.72 15.60
N GLY A 44 18.03 -2.69 16.85
CA GLY A 44 17.64 -1.72 17.88
C GLY A 44 18.00 -0.28 17.55
N LEU A 45 18.08 0.11 16.28
CA LEU A 45 18.41 1.44 15.81
C LEU A 45 17.24 2.06 15.05
N LEU A 46 16.92 3.26 15.48
CA LEU A 46 15.96 4.21 14.93
C LEU A 46 14.50 3.99 15.34
N ARG A 47 14.25 4.03 16.66
CA ARG A 47 13.02 4.65 17.15
C ARG A 47 13.15 6.17 16.96
N TYR A 48 12.83 6.67 15.79
CA TYR A 48 12.55 8.09 15.67
C TYR A 48 11.14 8.33 16.25
N GLY A 49 11.12 9.04 17.36
CA GLY A 49 10.03 9.57 18.16
C GLY A 49 8.60 9.39 17.65
N GLY A 50 7.94 8.36 18.11
CA GLY A 50 6.51 8.14 17.93
C GLY A 50 6.13 6.83 18.60
N ALA A 51 5.11 6.84 19.45
CA ALA A 51 4.63 5.67 20.16
C ALA A 51 4.48 4.48 19.20
N ALA A 52 5.07 3.37 19.56
CA ALA A 52 5.14 2.14 18.78
C ALA A 52 3.74 1.58 18.50
N ALA A 53 3.18 1.92 17.37
CA ALA A 53 2.00 1.27 16.84
C ALA A 53 2.46 0.15 15.90
N GLY A 54 2.36 -1.09 16.36
CA GLY A 54 2.52 -2.30 15.55
C GLY A 54 3.96 -2.64 15.11
N ASN A 55 4.47 -3.80 15.56
CA ASN A 55 5.83 -4.28 15.26
C ASN A 55 5.99 -5.01 13.91
N GLY A 56 4.99 -5.06 13.04
CA GLY A 56 5.07 -5.79 11.78
C GLY A 56 5.64 -4.97 10.61
N PRO A 57 6.06 -5.61 9.51
CA PRO A 57 6.57 -4.93 8.33
C PRO A 57 5.49 -4.04 7.69
N LEU A 58 5.92 -2.90 7.11
CA LEU A 58 5.01 -2.02 6.38
C LEU A 58 4.43 -2.72 5.15
N PHE A 59 5.30 -3.33 4.36
CA PHE A 59 4.91 -4.09 3.18
C PHE A 59 5.04 -5.59 3.45
N ASP A 60 4.02 -6.35 3.09
CA ASP A 60 4.10 -7.80 3.06
C ASP A 60 4.75 -8.26 1.76
N TYR A 61 6.07 -8.47 1.79
CA TYR A 61 6.83 -8.86 0.61
C TYR A 61 6.39 -10.21 0.04
N ARG A 62 5.94 -11.15 0.90
CA ARG A 62 5.44 -12.45 0.44
C ARG A 62 4.11 -12.29 -0.29
N ALA A 63 3.19 -11.51 0.25
CA ALA A 63 1.92 -11.23 -0.40
C ALA A 63 2.11 -10.48 -1.73
N ILE A 64 3.05 -9.52 -1.79
CA ILE A 64 3.40 -8.81 -3.03
C ILE A 64 3.96 -9.78 -4.08
N GLN A 65 4.91 -10.65 -3.71
CA GLN A 65 5.53 -11.59 -4.64
C GLN A 65 4.58 -12.69 -5.12
N ASN A 66 3.58 -13.05 -4.31
CA ASN A 66 2.58 -14.07 -4.62
C ASN A 66 1.22 -13.46 -5.03
N ALA A 67 1.17 -12.18 -5.37
CA ALA A 67 -0.06 -11.57 -5.85
C ALA A 67 -0.58 -12.33 -7.08
N PRO A 68 -1.85 -12.77 -7.09
CA PRO A 68 -2.39 -13.57 -8.19
C PRO A 68 -2.66 -12.73 -9.44
N ASP A 69 -2.85 -11.42 -9.28
CA ASP A 69 -3.15 -10.50 -10.36
C ASP A 69 -2.73 -9.06 -10.01
N TYR A 70 -2.91 -8.17 -10.96
CA TYR A 70 -2.52 -6.77 -10.85
C TYR A 70 -3.33 -6.01 -9.79
N GLU A 71 -4.62 -6.31 -9.64
CA GLU A 71 -5.48 -5.66 -8.64
C GLU A 71 -5.03 -6.01 -7.22
N GLN A 72 -4.76 -7.27 -6.96
CA GLN A 72 -4.26 -7.70 -5.66
C GLN A 72 -2.88 -7.09 -5.35
N LEU A 73 -2.00 -6.98 -6.35
CA LEU A 73 -0.72 -6.29 -6.19
C LEU A 73 -0.92 -4.82 -5.77
N LEU A 74 -1.83 -4.09 -6.41
CA LEU A 74 -2.17 -2.72 -6.01
C LEU A 74 -2.70 -2.64 -4.58
N LEU A 75 -3.55 -3.59 -4.17
CA LEU A 75 -4.07 -3.67 -2.80
C LEU A 75 -2.96 -3.85 -1.76
N GLU A 76 -2.00 -4.74 -2.03
CA GLU A 76 -0.85 -4.95 -1.13
C GLU A 76 0.02 -3.70 -0.99
N LEU A 77 0.33 -3.06 -2.11
CA LEU A 77 1.14 -1.83 -2.14
C LEU A 77 0.43 -0.68 -1.44
N TYR A 78 -0.85 -0.47 -1.75
CA TYR A 78 -1.66 0.57 -1.11
C TYR A 78 -1.79 0.34 0.40
N THR A 79 -2.01 -0.90 0.84
CA THR A 79 -2.07 -1.25 2.26
C THR A 79 -0.76 -0.91 2.97
N GLY A 80 0.39 -1.18 2.36
CA GLY A 80 1.70 -0.80 2.91
C GLY A 80 1.83 0.71 3.12
N LEU A 81 1.41 1.51 2.13
CA LEU A 81 1.41 2.97 2.24
C LEU A 81 0.43 3.47 3.31
N ALA A 82 -0.75 2.86 3.42
CA ALA A 82 -1.73 3.20 4.46
C ALA A 82 -1.21 2.86 5.87
N LYS A 83 -0.48 1.76 6.05
CA LYS A 83 0.23 1.41 7.31
C LYS A 83 1.29 2.46 7.67
N MET A 84 2.02 3.00 6.68
CA MET A 84 2.96 4.11 6.93
C MET A 84 2.24 5.32 7.51
N GLN A 85 1.13 5.74 6.89
CA GLN A 85 0.35 6.88 7.35
C GLN A 85 -0.24 6.63 8.76
N LEU A 86 -0.68 5.40 9.03
CA LEU A 86 -1.17 5.00 10.35
C LEU A 86 -0.08 5.16 11.43
N ARG A 87 1.15 4.76 11.13
CA ARG A 87 2.29 4.80 12.06
C ARG A 87 2.95 6.18 12.18
N GLY A 88 2.48 7.18 11.45
CA GLY A 88 3.05 8.53 11.48
C GLY A 88 4.43 8.63 10.83
N TYR A 89 4.82 7.66 10.02
CA TYR A 89 6.03 7.76 9.21
C TYR A 89 5.81 8.75 8.08
N GLY A 90 5.77 10.00 8.40
CA GLY A 90 5.84 11.15 7.55
C GLY A 90 5.25 11.07 6.12
N SER A 91 5.31 12.13 5.40
CA SER A 91 4.79 12.25 4.04
C SER A 91 5.67 11.61 2.96
N ASP A 92 6.70 10.83 3.31
CA ASP A 92 7.66 10.35 2.31
C ASP A 92 7.22 9.03 1.63
N ARG A 93 6.03 9.13 1.01
CA ARG A 93 5.46 8.07 0.18
C ARG A 93 6.41 7.64 -0.96
N GLN A 94 7.11 8.60 -1.56
CA GLN A 94 8.06 8.33 -2.65
C GLN A 94 9.25 7.50 -2.17
N GLN A 95 9.77 7.80 -0.99
CA GLN A 95 10.88 7.06 -0.41
C GLN A 95 10.51 5.61 -0.09
N ALA A 96 9.30 5.36 0.41
CA ALA A 96 8.82 4.01 0.65
C ALA A 96 8.68 3.21 -0.65
N LEU A 97 8.11 3.82 -1.68
CA LEU A 97 7.98 3.22 -3.01
C LEU A 97 9.35 2.97 -3.66
N TRP A 98 10.30 3.91 -3.50
CA TRP A 98 11.66 3.73 -3.96
C TRP A 98 12.34 2.51 -3.31
N THR A 99 12.23 2.40 -1.98
CA THR A 99 12.82 1.28 -1.24
C THR A 99 12.19 -0.06 -1.62
N LEU A 100 10.88 -0.07 -1.82
CA LEU A 100 10.18 -1.26 -2.29
C LEU A 100 10.65 -1.67 -3.69
N ALA A 101 10.73 -0.70 -4.61
CA ALA A 101 11.24 -0.94 -5.96
C ALA A 101 12.66 -1.48 -5.93
N TRP A 102 13.53 -0.88 -5.16
CA TRP A 102 14.92 -1.34 -4.98
C TRP A 102 15.02 -2.77 -4.47
N LYS A 103 14.20 -3.15 -3.50
CA LYS A 103 14.22 -4.51 -2.93
C LYS A 103 13.67 -5.59 -3.86
N LEU A 104 12.68 -5.26 -4.66
CA LEU A 104 11.90 -6.24 -5.42
C LEU A 104 12.22 -6.23 -6.92
N LEU A 105 12.77 -5.16 -7.46
CA LEU A 105 13.23 -5.10 -8.85
C LEU A 105 14.69 -5.56 -8.96
N ALA A 106 15.06 -6.02 -10.13
CA ALA A 106 16.45 -6.37 -10.41
C ALA A 106 17.34 -5.11 -10.40
N ALA A 107 18.61 -5.25 -10.04
CA ALA A 107 19.54 -4.13 -9.92
C ALA A 107 19.78 -3.38 -11.24
N ASP A 108 19.56 -4.05 -12.37
CA ASP A 108 19.69 -3.54 -13.73
C ASP A 108 18.36 -3.04 -14.33
N ALA A 109 17.25 -3.18 -13.58
CA ALA A 109 15.96 -2.71 -14.05
C ALA A 109 15.90 -1.18 -14.06
N PRO A 110 15.29 -0.56 -15.08
CA PRO A 110 15.07 0.88 -15.07
C PRO A 110 14.20 1.25 -13.87
N LEU A 111 14.56 2.35 -13.20
CA LEU A 111 13.76 2.86 -12.09
C LEU A 111 12.36 3.23 -12.58
N PRO A 112 11.30 2.70 -11.96
CA PRO A 112 9.94 3.06 -12.32
C PRO A 112 9.63 4.50 -11.89
N GLU A 113 8.58 5.06 -12.44
CA GLU A 113 7.97 6.25 -11.87
C GLU A 113 7.60 5.97 -10.39
N LEU A 114 8.06 6.82 -9.46
CA LEU A 114 7.87 6.64 -8.01
C LEU A 114 6.45 7.02 -7.57
N THR A 115 5.48 6.49 -8.28
CA THR A 115 4.05 6.49 -7.95
C THR A 115 3.63 5.07 -7.58
N LEU A 116 2.48 4.92 -6.91
CA LEU A 116 1.92 3.61 -6.61
C LEU A 116 1.79 2.77 -7.89
N CYS A 117 1.21 3.37 -8.93
CA CYS A 117 0.95 2.70 -10.20
C CYS A 117 2.22 2.41 -10.98
N GLY A 118 3.21 3.32 -10.96
CA GLY A 118 4.50 3.12 -11.62
C GLY A 118 5.26 1.93 -11.03
N VAL A 119 5.34 1.85 -9.70
CA VAL A 119 5.97 0.72 -9.00
C VAL A 119 5.17 -0.58 -9.22
N ALA A 120 3.83 -0.51 -9.18
CA ALA A 120 2.98 -1.67 -9.44
C ALA A 120 3.19 -2.24 -10.85
N ARG A 121 3.28 -1.38 -11.87
CA ARG A 121 3.54 -1.81 -13.27
C ARG A 121 4.88 -2.51 -13.40
N ALA A 122 5.93 -1.93 -12.83
CA ALA A 122 7.27 -2.52 -12.87
C ALA A 122 7.32 -3.88 -12.17
N LEU A 123 6.67 -4.01 -11.01
CA LEU A 123 6.57 -5.27 -10.28
C LEU A 123 5.72 -6.30 -11.02
N ALA A 124 4.58 -5.91 -11.59
CA ALA A 124 3.72 -6.80 -12.37
C ALA A 124 4.47 -7.39 -13.57
N GLN A 125 5.25 -6.56 -14.27
CA GLN A 125 6.09 -7.01 -15.37
C GLN A 125 7.15 -8.01 -14.90
N ARG A 126 7.82 -7.73 -13.78
CA ARG A 126 8.83 -8.64 -13.21
C ARG A 126 8.24 -9.96 -12.72
N LEU A 127 7.08 -9.91 -12.09
CA LEU A 127 6.38 -11.10 -11.56
C LEU A 127 5.64 -11.88 -12.66
N ALA A 128 5.64 -11.36 -13.91
CA ALA A 128 4.91 -11.95 -15.04
C ALA A 128 3.46 -12.27 -14.70
N LEU A 129 2.77 -11.31 -14.05
CA LEU A 129 1.39 -11.51 -13.62
C LEU A 129 0.47 -11.86 -14.80
N PRO A 130 -0.47 -12.82 -14.64
CA PRO A 130 -1.21 -13.41 -15.73
C PRO A 130 -2.11 -12.45 -16.52
N HIS A 131 -2.28 -11.23 -16.11
CA HIS A 131 -3.13 -10.23 -16.76
C HIS A 131 -2.36 -8.96 -17.17
N GLU A 132 -1.05 -9.05 -17.33
CA GLU A 132 -0.32 -7.95 -17.96
C GLU A 132 -0.75 -7.85 -19.43
N PRO A 133 -1.35 -6.71 -19.82
CA PRO A 133 -1.89 -6.55 -21.16
C PRO A 133 -0.76 -6.35 -22.15
N ARG A 134 -0.23 -7.43 -22.73
CA ARG A 134 0.76 -7.30 -23.81
C ARG A 134 0.14 -6.77 -25.10
N ASN A 135 -1.16 -7.00 -25.35
CA ASN A 135 -1.90 -6.47 -26.52
C ASN A 135 -3.43 -6.45 -26.33
N ASP A 136 -3.99 -6.67 -25.15
CA ASP A 136 -5.44 -6.65 -24.92
C ASP A 136 -5.90 -5.27 -24.45
N ARG A 137 -6.57 -4.52 -25.34
CA ARG A 137 -7.14 -3.19 -25.06
C ARG A 137 -8.06 -3.21 -23.83
N ALA A 138 -8.80 -4.27 -23.65
CA ALA A 138 -9.74 -4.37 -22.53
C ALA A 138 -9.01 -4.63 -21.19
N ALA A 139 -7.94 -5.41 -21.19
CA ALA A 139 -7.10 -5.58 -20.01
C ALA A 139 -6.39 -4.27 -19.63
N LEU A 140 -5.92 -3.52 -20.64
CA LEU A 140 -5.35 -2.18 -20.42
C LEU A 140 -6.36 -1.23 -19.79
N GLN A 141 -7.60 -1.21 -20.26
CA GLN A 141 -8.66 -0.39 -19.67
C GLN A 141 -8.96 -0.80 -18.21
N MET A 142 -9.02 -2.10 -17.91
CA MET A 142 -9.22 -2.57 -16.54
C MET A 142 -8.07 -2.14 -15.61
N ARG A 143 -6.83 -2.23 -16.09
CA ARG A 143 -5.67 -1.73 -15.35
C ARG A 143 -5.81 -0.25 -15.04
N GLN A 144 -6.15 0.58 -16.02
CA GLN A 144 -6.37 2.02 -15.83
C GLN A 144 -7.46 2.32 -14.78
N ILE A 145 -8.54 1.53 -14.76
CA ILE A 145 -9.59 1.67 -13.75
C ILE A 145 -9.06 1.34 -12.36
N TYR A 146 -8.35 0.23 -12.20
CA TYR A 146 -7.77 -0.14 -10.90
C TYR A 146 -6.78 0.93 -10.42
N GLU A 147 -5.89 1.39 -11.29
CA GLU A 147 -4.94 2.46 -10.99
C GLU A 147 -5.66 3.72 -10.51
N ALA A 148 -6.66 4.20 -11.25
CA ALA A 148 -7.43 5.38 -10.88
C ALA A 148 -8.18 5.21 -9.55
N VAL A 149 -8.71 4.01 -9.26
CA VAL A 149 -9.33 3.71 -7.97
C VAL A 149 -8.33 3.78 -6.84
N TYR A 150 -7.16 3.13 -6.97
CA TYR A 150 -6.18 3.08 -5.89
C TYR A 150 -5.45 4.40 -5.67
N ASP A 151 -5.23 5.20 -6.72
CA ASP A 151 -4.66 6.56 -6.58
C ASP A 151 -5.58 7.50 -5.80
N HIS A 152 -6.89 7.25 -5.83
CA HIS A 152 -7.90 8.11 -5.19
C HIS A 152 -8.66 7.42 -4.05
N LEU A 153 -8.25 6.23 -3.62
CA LEU A 153 -9.02 5.41 -2.67
C LEU A 153 -9.29 6.12 -1.33
N ALA A 154 -8.33 6.92 -0.84
CA ALA A 154 -8.48 7.72 0.37
C ALA A 154 -9.27 9.03 0.16
N ASP A 155 -9.65 9.37 -1.06
CA ASP A 155 -10.44 10.57 -1.32
C ASP A 155 -11.94 10.30 -1.02
N PRO A 156 -12.56 11.00 -0.04
CA PRO A 156 -13.97 10.83 0.26
C PRO A 156 -14.90 11.17 -0.92
N ALA A 157 -14.44 12.01 -1.84
CA ALA A 157 -15.20 12.38 -3.04
C ALA A 157 -15.13 11.34 -4.17
N LEU A 158 -14.34 10.25 -3.98
CA LEU A 158 -14.22 9.21 -5.00
C LEU A 158 -15.56 8.51 -5.23
N ASN A 159 -16.07 8.65 -6.44
CA ASN A 159 -17.30 8.02 -6.92
C ASN A 159 -17.19 7.70 -8.42
N LEU A 160 -18.24 7.09 -8.98
CA LEU A 160 -18.27 6.72 -10.39
C LEU A 160 -18.10 7.93 -11.32
N LEU A 161 -18.79 9.05 -11.01
CA LEU A 161 -18.73 10.27 -11.80
C LEU A 161 -17.31 10.84 -11.87
N LYS A 162 -16.64 10.95 -10.69
CA LYS A 162 -15.27 11.45 -10.62
C LYS A 162 -14.31 10.57 -11.40
N LEU A 163 -14.38 9.25 -11.25
CA LEU A 163 -13.53 8.33 -12.02
C LEU A 163 -13.77 8.45 -13.53
N ALA A 164 -15.03 8.53 -13.95
CA ALA A 164 -15.37 8.61 -15.36
C ALA A 164 -14.89 9.92 -16.00
N ARG A 165 -15.18 11.06 -15.36
CA ARG A 165 -14.91 12.39 -15.93
C ARG A 165 -13.47 12.84 -15.76
N ASP A 166 -12.96 12.73 -14.52
CA ASP A 166 -11.72 13.41 -14.13
C ASP A 166 -10.49 12.51 -14.30
N CYS A 167 -10.67 11.17 -14.22
CA CYS A 167 -9.56 10.24 -14.30
C CYS A 167 -9.48 9.48 -15.62
N LEU A 168 -10.61 9.03 -16.18
CA LEU A 168 -10.63 8.11 -17.31
C LEU A 168 -11.19 8.72 -18.61
N PHE A 169 -11.81 9.89 -18.53
CA PHE A 169 -12.37 10.63 -19.66
C PHE A 169 -13.37 9.81 -20.51
N VAL A 170 -14.26 9.08 -19.83
CA VAL A 170 -15.30 8.24 -20.42
C VAL A 170 -16.68 8.57 -19.83
N SER A 171 -17.77 8.09 -20.46
CA SER A 171 -19.10 8.23 -19.84
C SER A 171 -19.26 7.26 -18.67
N GLU A 172 -20.05 7.68 -17.65
CA GLU A 172 -20.36 6.84 -16.47
C GLU A 172 -20.99 5.51 -16.85
N ASP A 173 -21.92 5.53 -17.82
CA ASP A 173 -22.58 4.33 -18.32
C ASP A 173 -21.61 3.34 -18.97
N HIS A 174 -20.65 3.87 -19.74
CA HIS A 174 -19.63 3.03 -20.36
C HIS A 174 -18.73 2.39 -19.29
N LEU A 175 -18.22 3.20 -18.36
CA LEU A 175 -17.40 2.73 -17.26
C LEU A 175 -18.11 1.68 -16.41
N SER A 176 -19.34 1.96 -16.00
CA SER A 176 -20.14 1.05 -15.16
C SER A 176 -20.40 -0.28 -15.86
N ARG A 177 -20.82 -0.25 -17.12
CA ARG A 177 -21.10 -1.49 -17.90
C ARG A 177 -19.82 -2.29 -18.16
N MET A 178 -18.75 -1.62 -18.55
CA MET A 178 -17.47 -2.28 -18.82
C MET A 178 -16.95 -2.98 -17.57
N PHE A 179 -16.90 -2.28 -16.43
CA PHE A 179 -16.43 -2.83 -15.17
C PHE A 179 -17.29 -4.02 -14.71
N SER A 180 -18.62 -3.86 -14.70
CA SER A 180 -19.54 -4.91 -14.27
C SER A 180 -19.48 -6.16 -15.16
N ARG A 181 -19.31 -6.02 -16.47
CA ARG A 181 -19.14 -7.16 -17.38
C ARG A 181 -17.87 -7.96 -17.11
N ARG A 182 -16.79 -7.29 -16.69
CA ARG A 182 -15.49 -7.92 -16.46
C ARG A 182 -15.36 -8.53 -15.06
N THR A 183 -15.92 -7.88 -14.05
CA THR A 183 -15.74 -8.26 -12.64
C THR A 183 -16.96 -8.93 -12.01
N GLY A 184 -18.11 -8.87 -12.66
CA GLY A 184 -19.38 -9.32 -12.09
C GLY A 184 -19.95 -8.40 -11.00
N THR A 185 -19.26 -7.30 -10.65
CA THR A 185 -19.67 -6.40 -9.57
C THR A 185 -19.78 -4.96 -10.04
N ARG A 186 -20.53 -4.14 -9.29
CA ARG A 186 -20.58 -2.69 -9.54
C ARG A 186 -19.31 -2.02 -9.05
N LEU A 187 -18.80 -1.02 -9.79
CA LEU A 187 -17.60 -0.29 -9.44
C LEU A 187 -17.70 0.40 -8.07
N THR A 188 -18.87 0.94 -7.71
CA THR A 188 -19.10 1.52 -6.38
C THR A 188 -18.94 0.51 -5.24
N HIS A 189 -19.47 -0.71 -5.43
CA HIS A 189 -19.30 -1.79 -4.47
C HIS A 189 -17.84 -2.26 -4.38
N PHE A 190 -17.14 -2.29 -5.50
CA PHE A 190 -15.71 -2.59 -5.53
C PHE A 190 -14.90 -1.58 -4.70
N ILE A 191 -15.13 -0.27 -4.90
CA ILE A 191 -14.46 0.80 -4.13
C ILE A 191 -14.73 0.62 -2.63
N GLU A 192 -16.00 0.44 -2.24
CA GLU A 192 -16.39 0.21 -0.84
C GLU A 192 -15.67 -1.03 -0.26
N SER A 193 -15.67 -2.13 -1.01
CA SER A 193 -15.01 -3.38 -0.60
C SER A 193 -13.50 -3.20 -0.39
N ARG A 194 -12.81 -2.48 -1.28
CA ARG A 194 -11.37 -2.22 -1.13
C ARG A 194 -11.07 -1.32 0.06
N ARG A 195 -11.85 -0.27 0.28
CA ARG A 195 -11.71 0.61 1.44
C ARG A 195 -11.82 -0.15 2.76
N VAL A 196 -12.84 -0.97 2.93
CA VAL A 196 -13.00 -1.72 4.19
C VAL A 196 -12.02 -2.88 4.31
N GLU A 197 -11.55 -3.47 3.20
CA GLU A 197 -10.47 -4.46 3.24
C GLU A 197 -9.15 -3.84 3.71
N VAL A 198 -8.79 -2.66 3.21
CA VAL A 198 -7.62 -1.91 3.73
C VAL A 198 -7.81 -1.60 5.21
N ALA A 199 -8.99 -1.11 5.62
CA ALA A 199 -9.27 -0.82 7.03
C ALA A 199 -9.11 -2.06 7.92
N ARG A 200 -9.60 -3.23 7.48
CA ARG A 200 -9.42 -4.51 8.19
C ARG A 200 -7.93 -4.80 8.41
N ARG A 201 -7.12 -4.70 7.36
CA ARG A 201 -5.68 -4.93 7.42
C ARG A 201 -4.94 -3.91 8.29
N LEU A 202 -5.44 -2.67 8.37
CA LEU A 202 -4.92 -1.67 9.31
C LEU A 202 -5.26 -2.05 10.77
N ILE A 203 -6.43 -2.61 11.04
CA ILE A 203 -6.77 -3.14 12.37
C ILE A 203 -5.89 -4.34 12.73
N ASP A 204 -5.61 -5.23 11.77
CA ASP A 204 -4.66 -6.35 11.99
C ASP A 204 -3.26 -5.84 12.37
N CYS A 205 -2.86 -4.70 11.81
CA CYS A 205 -1.57 -4.06 12.11
C CYS A 205 -1.55 -3.33 13.45
N ASP A 206 -2.62 -2.59 13.78
CA ASP A 206 -2.78 -1.87 15.04
C ASP A 206 -4.24 -1.97 15.55
N PRO A 207 -4.53 -2.91 16.46
CA PRO A 207 -5.85 -3.06 17.04
C PRO A 207 -6.32 -1.86 17.88
N ASN A 208 -5.45 -0.89 18.18
CA ASN A 208 -5.81 0.30 18.97
C ASN A 208 -6.24 1.49 18.09
N VAL A 209 -6.11 1.38 16.77
CA VAL A 209 -6.52 2.46 15.85
C VAL A 209 -8.00 2.79 16.01
N THR A 210 -8.34 4.08 16.07
CA THR A 210 -9.74 4.54 16.24
C THR A 210 -10.53 4.38 14.94
N ASN A 211 -11.88 4.27 15.04
CA ASN A 211 -12.75 4.23 13.87
C ASN A 211 -12.65 5.52 13.03
N ALA A 212 -12.52 6.68 13.68
CA ALA A 212 -12.35 7.96 12.99
C ALA A 212 -11.06 7.97 12.15
N ARG A 213 -9.95 7.50 12.73
CA ARG A 213 -8.67 7.43 12.01
C ARG A 213 -8.70 6.42 10.86
N LEU A 214 -9.34 5.26 11.06
CA LEU A 214 -9.54 4.29 9.97
C LEU A 214 -10.38 4.89 8.83
N ALA A 215 -11.52 5.51 9.18
CA ALA A 215 -12.39 6.15 8.19
C ALA A 215 -11.63 7.18 7.35
N GLU A 216 -10.87 8.06 8.00
CA GLU A 216 -10.03 9.05 7.33
C GLU A 216 -9.01 8.41 6.35
N LEU A 217 -8.27 7.38 6.82
CA LEU A 217 -7.24 6.71 6.02
C LEU A 217 -7.80 6.00 4.78
N VAL A 218 -9.06 5.56 4.81
CA VAL A 218 -9.69 4.83 3.71
C VAL A 218 -10.76 5.63 2.96
N GLY A 219 -10.83 6.96 3.17
CA GLY A 219 -11.69 7.84 2.40
C GLY A 219 -13.16 7.85 2.81
N TYR A 220 -13.47 7.62 4.08
CA TYR A 220 -14.80 7.84 4.65
C TYR A 220 -14.82 9.12 5.50
N PRO A 221 -16.01 9.72 5.69
CA PRO A 221 -16.17 10.80 6.65
C PRO A 221 -15.76 10.38 8.06
N PRO A 222 -15.16 11.29 8.86
CA PRO A 222 -14.59 10.96 10.17
C PRO A 222 -15.63 10.61 11.25
N ASP A 223 -16.93 10.80 10.99
CA ASP A 223 -18.00 10.37 11.90
C ASP A 223 -18.05 8.83 12.07
N GLY A 224 -17.42 8.09 11.16
CA GLY A 224 -17.25 6.64 11.22
C GLY A 224 -18.55 5.81 11.16
N ARG A 225 -19.74 6.44 11.11
CA ARG A 225 -21.04 5.71 11.13
C ARG A 225 -21.25 4.94 9.84
N TYR A 226 -21.06 5.61 8.71
CA TYR A 226 -21.20 4.96 7.42
C TYR A 226 -20.12 3.88 7.22
N PHE A 227 -18.88 4.17 7.59
CA PHE A 227 -17.77 3.21 7.58
C PHE A 227 -18.11 1.95 8.37
N SER A 228 -18.56 2.09 9.63
CA SER A 228 -18.90 0.93 10.48
C SER A 228 -20.01 0.07 9.90
N ARG A 229 -20.99 0.68 9.23
CA ARG A 229 -22.08 -0.04 8.56
C ARG A 229 -21.58 -0.83 7.34
N VAL A 230 -20.73 -0.21 6.51
CA VAL A 230 -20.16 -0.89 5.32
C VAL A 230 -19.23 -2.03 5.77
N PHE A 231 -18.39 -1.79 6.77
CA PHE A 231 -17.52 -2.82 7.35
C PHE A 231 -18.34 -4.01 7.88
N ARG A 232 -19.40 -3.77 8.65
CA ARG A 232 -20.28 -4.84 9.13
C ARG A 232 -20.96 -5.59 7.99
N LYS A 233 -21.39 -4.90 6.94
CA LYS A 233 -22.01 -5.53 5.77
C LYS A 233 -21.06 -6.51 5.10
N GLN A 234 -19.76 -6.20 5.04
CA GLN A 234 -18.76 -7.03 4.37
C GLN A 234 -18.23 -8.16 5.24
N PHE A 235 -17.99 -7.91 6.54
CA PHE A 235 -17.33 -8.86 7.43
C PHE A 235 -18.26 -9.49 8.47
N GLY A 236 -19.55 -9.15 8.48
CA GLY A 236 -20.54 -9.67 9.43
C GLY A 236 -20.42 -9.09 10.85
N MET A 237 -19.42 -8.25 11.11
CA MET A 237 -19.14 -7.64 12.42
C MET A 237 -18.67 -6.20 12.28
N THR A 238 -18.85 -5.41 13.33
CA THR A 238 -18.34 -4.03 13.37
C THR A 238 -16.82 -3.98 13.53
N PRO A 239 -16.16 -2.84 13.21
CA PRO A 239 -14.73 -2.67 13.47
C PRO A 239 -14.34 -2.89 14.94
N GLY A 240 -15.23 -2.55 15.88
CA GLY A 240 -15.04 -2.78 17.32
C GLY A 240 -15.02 -4.26 17.67
N GLU A 241 -16.04 -5.00 17.24
CA GLU A 241 -16.14 -6.46 17.43
C GLU A 241 -14.95 -7.20 16.76
N TYR A 242 -14.50 -6.70 15.61
CA TYR A 242 -13.33 -7.27 14.93
C TYR A 242 -12.04 -7.10 15.75
N ARG A 243 -11.82 -5.91 16.35
CA ARG A 243 -10.67 -5.67 17.25
C ARG A 243 -10.69 -6.57 18.47
N GLU A 244 -11.85 -6.72 19.10
CA GLU A 244 -12.01 -7.61 20.26
C GLU A 244 -11.70 -9.06 19.88
N LYS A 245 -12.16 -9.50 18.73
CA LYS A 245 -11.85 -10.84 18.19
C LYS A 245 -10.33 -11.05 18.04
N ILE A 246 -9.61 -10.05 17.49
CA ILE A 246 -8.15 -10.14 17.32
C ILE A 246 -7.44 -10.17 18.68
N ARG A 247 -7.85 -9.31 19.63
CA ARG A 247 -7.25 -9.27 20.98
C ARG A 247 -7.44 -10.56 21.74
N ASN A 248 -8.58 -11.23 21.53
CA ASN A 248 -8.93 -12.48 22.21
C ASN A 248 -8.40 -13.74 21.51
N GLN A 249 -7.81 -13.62 20.32
CA GLN A 249 -7.09 -14.72 19.68
C GLN A 249 -5.72 -14.86 20.34
N PRO A 250 -5.38 -16.02 20.94
CA PRO A 250 -4.05 -16.25 21.45
C PRO A 250 -3.01 -16.09 20.32
N ALA A 251 -1.82 -15.61 20.69
CA ALA A 251 -0.71 -15.29 19.79
C ALA A 251 -0.07 -16.55 19.15
N ASP A 252 -0.87 -17.37 18.45
CA ASP A 252 -0.40 -18.54 17.70
C ASP A 252 -0.22 -18.23 16.20
N ARG A 253 0.39 -17.09 15.91
CA ARG A 253 0.85 -16.76 14.55
C ARG A 253 2.28 -16.23 14.62
N GLN A 254 3.19 -17.16 14.92
CA GLN A 254 4.60 -17.03 14.55
C GLN A 254 4.83 -17.61 13.15
#